data_57c162d9c860eca3fe21749d082d1518
#
_entry.id   57c162d9c860eca3fe21749d082d1518
#
_cell.length_a   1.000
_cell.length_b   1.000
_cell.length_c   1.000
_cell.angle_alpha   90.00
_cell.angle_beta   90.00
_cell.angle_gamma   90.00
#
_symmetry.space_group_name_H-M   'P 1'
#
loop_
_entity.id
_entity.type
_entity.pdbx_description
1 polymer ?
#
loop_
_entity_poly.entity_id
_entity_poly.type
_entity_poly.pdbx_seq_one_letter_code
_entity_poly.pdbx_strand_id
1 'polypeptide(L)' 'MTQDEKWKVKYDEVVSFIETNHRNPSKHRIEEHGMLNWVKQQRKLSNVGKLKPDRVEAFKKLLELTEQYRRKNQYE' A
#
# COMPACT_ATOMS: atom_id res chain seq x y z
N MET A 1 19.86 7.88 -1.91
CA MET A 1 18.61 7.77 -1.14
C MET A 1 18.77 6.77 -0.01
N THR A 2 18.28 7.12 1.17
CA THR A 2 18.23 6.17 2.28
C THR A 2 17.07 5.20 2.08
N GLN A 3 17.07 4.10 2.82
CA GLN A 3 15.98 3.15 2.78
C GLN A 3 14.65 3.77 3.22
N ASP A 4 14.70 4.66 4.21
CA ASP A 4 13.50 5.35 4.69
C ASP A 4 12.90 6.24 3.61
N GLU A 5 13.73 6.95 2.87
CA GLU A 5 13.26 7.79 1.78
C GLU A 5 12.64 6.94 0.66
N LYS A 6 13.26 5.83 0.31
CA LYS A 6 12.71 4.92 -0.69
C LYS A 6 11.36 4.36 -0.26
N TRP A 7 11.26 3.98 1.00
CA TRP A 7 10.01 3.47 1.55
C TRP A 7 8.89 4.52 1.44
N LYS A 8 9.22 5.76 1.82
CA LYS A 8 8.24 6.83 1.77
C LYS A 8 7.81 7.16 0.35
N VAL A 9 8.74 7.13 -0.59
CA VAL A 9 8.41 7.35 -2.01
C VAL A 9 7.42 6.30 -2.49
N LYS A 10 7.65 5.04 -2.17
CA LYS A 10 6.74 3.97 -2.51
C LYS A 10 5.38 4.12 -1.83
N TYR A 11 5.39 4.49 -0.57
CA TYR A 11 4.18 4.74 0.19
C TYR A 11 3.34 5.85 -0.46
N ASP A 12 3.98 6.98 -0.74
CA ASP A 12 3.29 8.11 -1.37
C ASP A 12 2.77 7.75 -2.76
N GLU A 13 3.54 6.97 -3.51
CA GLU A 13 3.14 6.49 -4.83
C GLU A 13 1.86 5.65 -4.76
N VAL A 14 1.81 4.72 -3.83
CA VAL A 14 0.65 3.85 -3.65
C VAL A 14 -0.57 4.66 -3.19
N VAL A 15 -0.39 5.52 -2.21
CA VAL A 15 -1.48 6.36 -1.70
C VAL A 15 -2.02 7.26 -2.81
N SER A 16 -1.13 7.91 -3.54
CA SER A 16 -1.51 8.79 -4.65
C SER A 16 -2.27 8.02 -5.74
N PHE A 17 -1.82 6.82 -6.05
CA PHE A 17 -2.49 5.96 -7.01
C PHE A 17 -3.93 5.66 -6.58
N ILE A 18 -4.10 5.24 -5.33
CA ILE A 18 -5.42 4.89 -4.80
C ILE A 18 -6.36 6.11 -4.80
N GLU A 19 -5.86 7.25 -4.36
CA GLU A 19 -6.65 8.48 -4.30
C GLU A 19 -7.04 8.98 -5.69
N THR A 20 -6.15 8.84 -6.66
CA THR A 20 -6.39 9.30 -8.03
C THR A 20 -7.36 8.38 -8.78
N ASN A 21 -7.17 7.08 -8.62
CA ASN A 21 -7.95 6.08 -9.36
C ASN A 21 -9.17 5.57 -8.62
N HIS A 22 -9.27 5.87 -7.33
CA HIS A 22 -10.37 5.40 -6.47
C HIS A 22 -10.50 3.88 -6.48
N ARG A 23 -9.37 3.18 -6.57
CA ARG A 23 -9.32 1.71 -6.53
C ARG A 23 -7.93 1.25 -6.11
N ASN A 24 -7.86 0.01 -5.64
CA ASN A 24 -6.59 -0.58 -5.25
C ASN A 24 -5.78 -1.02 -6.49
N PRO A 25 -4.43 -1.09 -6.36
CA PRO A 25 -3.62 -1.65 -7.44
C PRO A 25 -4.06 -3.06 -7.81
N SER A 26 -4.03 -3.37 -9.09
CA SER A 26 -4.49 -4.65 -9.61
C SER A 26 -3.32 -5.55 -9.97
N LYS A 27 -3.46 -6.84 -9.70
CA LYS A 27 -2.47 -7.82 -10.11
C LYS A 27 -2.51 -8.09 -11.63
N HIS A 28 -3.57 -7.68 -12.29
CA HIS A 28 -3.75 -7.89 -13.72
C HIS A 28 -3.02 -6.88 -14.59
N ARG A 29 -2.55 -5.79 -14.00
CA ARG A 29 -1.82 -4.76 -14.71
C ARG A 29 -0.36 -4.76 -14.27
N ILE A 30 0.55 -4.87 -15.24
CA ILE A 30 1.98 -4.92 -14.96
C ILE A 30 2.45 -3.67 -14.21
N GLU A 31 1.93 -2.51 -14.58
CA GLU A 31 2.29 -1.24 -13.95
C GLU A 31 1.92 -1.19 -12.47
N GLU A 32 0.83 -1.84 -12.11
CA GLU A 32 0.33 -1.84 -10.74
C GLU A 32 0.84 -3.01 -9.91
N HIS A 33 1.39 -4.02 -10.57
CA HIS A 33 1.84 -5.24 -9.92
C HIS A 33 2.95 -4.97 -8.88
N GLY A 34 3.87 -4.07 -9.21
CA GLY A 34 4.94 -3.70 -8.29
C GLY A 34 4.42 -3.05 -7.02
N MET A 35 3.42 -2.18 -7.15
CA MET A 35 2.80 -1.54 -5.99
C MET A 35 2.06 -2.56 -5.12
N LEU A 36 1.34 -3.47 -5.75
CA LEU A 36 0.62 -4.51 -5.03
C LEU A 36 1.57 -5.42 -4.26
N ASN A 37 2.67 -5.83 -4.89
CA ASN A 37 3.68 -6.65 -4.25
C ASN A 37 4.31 -5.94 -3.06
N TRP A 38 4.60 -4.64 -3.22
CA TRP A 38 5.16 -3.84 -2.14
C TRP A 38 4.21 -3.79 -0.94
N VAL A 39 2.93 -3.58 -1.18
CA VAL A 39 1.90 -3.56 -0.12
C VAL A 39 1.84 -4.90 0.59
N LYS A 40 1.82 -5.99 -0.16
CA LYS A 40 1.80 -7.34 0.42
C LYS A 40 3.04 -7.61 1.27
N GLN A 41 4.20 -7.19 0.80
CA GLN A 41 5.46 -7.35 1.52
C GLN A 41 5.45 -6.57 2.83
N GLN A 42 5.01 -5.32 2.80
CA GLN A 42 4.92 -4.50 4.00
C GLN A 42 3.92 -5.06 5.00
N ARG A 43 2.80 -5.57 4.50
CA ARG A 43 1.80 -6.21 5.35
C ARG A 43 2.37 -7.42 6.07
N LYS A 44 3.12 -8.23 5.36
CA LYS A 44 3.79 -9.39 5.95
C LYS A 44 4.78 -8.98 7.02
N LEU A 45 5.60 -7.96 6.75
CA LEU A 45 6.55 -7.43 7.73
C LEU A 45 5.85 -6.89 8.97
N SER A 46 4.74 -6.21 8.78
CA SER A 46 3.94 -5.69 9.88
C SER A 46 3.39 -6.82 10.75
N ASN A 47 2.88 -7.88 10.12
CA ASN A 47 2.31 -9.02 10.83
C ASN A 47 3.33 -9.78 11.67
N VAL A 48 4.59 -9.84 11.23
CA VAL A 48 5.65 -10.51 11.98
C VAL A 48 6.42 -9.57 12.91
N GLY A 49 6.00 -8.31 12.98
CA GLY A 49 6.59 -7.33 13.88
C GLY A 49 7.97 -6.83 13.46
N LYS A 50 8.31 -6.96 12.19
CA LYS A 50 9.60 -6.50 11.66
C LYS A 50 9.56 -5.11 11.05
N LEU A 51 8.38 -4.54 10.92
CA LEU A 51 8.21 -3.20 10.38
C LEU A 51 8.50 -2.17 11.46
N LYS A 52 9.21 -1.10 11.10
CA LYS A 52 9.53 -0.03 12.06
C LYS A 52 8.26 0.63 12.58
N PRO A 53 8.23 1.06 13.87
CA PRO A 53 7.01 1.68 14.44
C PRO A 53 6.47 2.86 13.64
N ASP A 54 7.36 3.73 13.14
CA ASP A 54 6.95 4.88 12.35
C ASP A 54 6.26 4.45 11.06
N ARG A 55 6.77 3.38 10.44
CA ARG A 55 6.19 2.83 9.23
C ARG A 55 4.87 2.11 9.50
N VAL A 56 4.75 1.49 10.67
CA VAL A 56 3.52 0.80 11.05
C VAL A 56 2.35 1.77 11.07
N GLU A 57 2.53 2.94 11.68
CA GLU A 57 1.47 3.95 11.72
C GLU A 57 1.06 4.42 10.33
N ALA A 58 2.03 4.75 9.51
CA ALA A 58 1.76 5.18 8.13
C ALA A 58 1.09 4.07 7.35
N PHE A 59 1.56 2.84 7.52
CA PHE A 59 1.01 1.70 6.80
C PHE A 59 -0.42 1.37 7.23
N LYS A 60 -0.76 1.58 8.49
CA LYS A 60 -2.13 1.41 8.96
C LYS A 60 -3.10 2.32 8.21
N LYS A 61 -2.71 3.56 7.98
CA LYS A 61 -3.52 4.51 7.21
C LYS A 61 -3.70 4.02 5.78
N LEU A 62 -2.64 3.49 5.19
CA LEU A 62 -2.70 2.93 3.85
C LEU A 62 -3.64 1.72 3.80
N LEU A 63 -3.57 0.85 4.79
CA LEU A 63 -4.45 -0.32 4.87
C LEU A 63 -5.92 0.08 5.00
N GLU A 64 -6.21 1.10 5.80
CA GLU A 64 -7.58 1.61 5.92
C GLU A 64 -8.08 2.13 4.58
N LEU A 65 -7.23 2.82 3.86
CA LEU A 65 -7.58 3.35 2.54
C LEU A 65 -7.83 2.21 1.55
N THR A 66 -6.97 1.20 1.51
CA THR A 66 -7.15 0.05 0.62
C THR A 66 -8.41 -0.72 0.97
N GLU A 67 -8.70 -0.86 2.25
CA GLU A 67 -9.90 -1.57 2.71
C GLU A 67 -11.17 -0.84 2.31
N GLN A 68 -11.16 0.49 2.40
CA GLN A 68 -12.28 1.32 2.02
C GLN A 68 -12.67 1.11 0.55
N TYR A 69 -11.70 1.12 -0.34
CA TYR A 69 -11.94 0.92 -1.76
C TYR A 69 -12.21 -0.53 -2.11
N ARG A 70 -11.65 -1.46 -1.35
CA ARG A 70 -11.90 -2.88 -1.53
C ARG A 70 -13.37 -3.21 -1.28
N ARG A 71 -13.95 -2.65 -0.21
CA ARG A 71 -15.36 -2.85 0.10
C ARG A 71 -16.26 -2.31 -1.00
N LYS A 72 -15.91 -1.15 -1.53
CA LYS A 72 -16.67 -0.52 -2.59
C LYS A 72 -16.68 -1.39 -3.85
N ASN A 73 -15.56 -2.04 -4.15
CA ASN A 73 -15.44 -2.89 -5.32
C ASN A 73 -16.21 -4.20 -5.20
N GLN A 74 -16.48 -4.65 -3.99
CA GLN A 74 -17.21 -5.89 -3.77
C GLN A 74 -18.66 -5.82 -4.22
N TYR A 75 -19.22 -4.64 -4.28
CA TYR A 75 -20.62 -4.45 -4.64
C TYR A 75 -20.81 -4.05 -6.10
N GLU A 76 -19.75 -3.98 -6.84
CA GLU A 76 -19.81 -3.78 -8.28
C GLU A 76 -19.69 -5.12 -8.99
#